data_c04bbeefaf3db0a8c5d1e7d367ca59ba
#
_entry.id   c04bbeefaf3db0a8c5d1e7d367ca59ba
#
_cell.length_a   1.000
_cell.length_b   1.000
_cell.length_c   1.000
_cell.angle_alpha   90.00
_cell.angle_beta   90.00
_cell.angle_gamma   90.00
#
_symmetry.space_group_name_H-M   'P 1'
#
loop_
_entity.id
_entity.type
_entity.pdbx_description
1 polymer ?
#
loop_
_entity_poly.entity_id
_entity_poly.type
_entity_poly.pdbx_seq_one_letter_code
_entity_poly.pdbx_strand_id
1 'polypeptide(L)'
;GTNGIQALDLAGRKLPRDMGRLLRRFFHPALEFIELNRDDANLKEFVEPFAKGLRGLQKTSMFLAQKGLGNPHEIGAGATDYLRQFGLVALGYMWLQMLKVAFAKRDDEEFYEYKLVTGRYFFERVFPETISRAVAISAGAKTMMAMPDAGFAGDYRFSGS
;
A
#
# COMPACT_ATOMS: atom_id res chain seq x y z
N GLY A 1 -14.25 -13.06 3.99
CA GLY A 1 -15.34 -12.24 3.90
C GLY A 1 -15.22 -10.91 3.23
N THR A 2 -15.77 -9.91 3.86
CA THR A 2 -15.91 -8.53 3.29
C THR A 2 -14.60 -7.92 2.78
N ASN A 3 -13.48 -8.12 3.48
CA ASN A 3 -12.18 -7.58 3.06
C ASN A 3 -11.74 -8.08 1.69
N GLY A 4 -11.95 -9.36 1.38
CA GLY A 4 -11.62 -9.93 0.07
C GLY A 4 -12.46 -9.32 -1.05
N ILE A 5 -13.76 -9.13 -0.82
CA ILE A 5 -14.67 -8.47 -1.77
C ILE A 5 -14.26 -7.01 -2.00
N GLN A 6 -13.95 -6.28 -0.93
CA GLN A 6 -13.48 -4.89 -1.03
C GLN A 6 -12.13 -4.79 -1.75
N ALA A 7 -11.24 -5.75 -1.53
CA ALA A 7 -9.95 -5.81 -2.22
C ALA A 7 -10.12 -6.00 -3.74
N LEU A 8 -10.97 -6.94 -4.14
CA LEU A 8 -11.30 -7.17 -5.56
C LEU A 8 -12.02 -5.96 -6.17
N ASP A 9 -12.92 -5.31 -5.43
CA ASP A 9 -13.59 -4.09 -5.88
C ASP A 9 -12.61 -2.94 -6.11
N LEU A 10 -11.65 -2.74 -5.18
CA LEU A 10 -10.64 -1.71 -5.31
C LEU A 10 -9.74 -1.98 -6.52
N ALA A 11 -9.13 -3.16 -6.60
CA ALA A 11 -8.15 -3.47 -7.63
C ALA A 11 -8.77 -3.71 -9.01
N GLY A 12 -9.92 -4.41 -9.08
CA GLY A 12 -10.53 -4.82 -10.34
C GLY A 12 -11.51 -3.79 -10.94
N ARG A 13 -12.24 -3.05 -10.11
CA ARG A 13 -13.28 -2.12 -10.56
C ARG A 13 -12.90 -0.66 -10.41
N LYS A 14 -12.43 -0.26 -9.22
CA LYS A 14 -12.16 1.16 -8.94
C LYS A 14 -10.84 1.65 -9.53
N LEU A 15 -9.81 0.78 -9.55
CA LEU A 15 -8.50 1.13 -10.10
C LEU A 15 -8.55 1.52 -11.59
N PRO A 16 -9.19 0.74 -12.49
CA PRO A 16 -9.26 1.10 -13.90
C PRO A 16 -10.33 2.17 -14.22
N ARG A 17 -11.28 2.40 -13.31
CA ARG A 17 -12.40 3.31 -13.53
C ARG A 17 -11.93 4.73 -13.83
N ASP A 18 -12.58 5.35 -14.81
CA ASP A 18 -12.33 6.73 -15.22
C ASP A 18 -10.84 7.00 -15.54
N MET A 19 -10.15 6.02 -16.14
CA MET A 19 -8.73 6.09 -16.45
C MET A 19 -7.87 6.48 -15.25
N GLY A 20 -8.17 5.91 -14.07
CA GLY A 20 -7.44 6.16 -12.84
C GLY A 20 -7.66 7.53 -12.21
N ARG A 21 -8.76 8.23 -12.55
CA ARG A 21 -9.07 9.57 -11.97
C ARG A 21 -9.14 9.56 -10.44
N LEU A 22 -9.70 8.49 -9.84
CA LEU A 22 -9.77 8.36 -8.37
C LEU A 22 -8.38 8.25 -7.74
N LEU A 23 -7.46 7.52 -8.40
CA LEU A 23 -6.06 7.44 -7.95
C LEU A 23 -5.37 8.80 -8.02
N ARG A 24 -5.54 9.55 -9.11
CA ARG A 24 -4.94 10.89 -9.24
C ARG A 24 -5.41 11.83 -8.15
N ARG A 25 -6.69 11.74 -7.72
CA ARG A 25 -7.21 12.54 -6.60
C ARG A 25 -6.55 12.22 -5.27
N PHE A 26 -6.03 11.02 -5.09
CA PHE A 26 -5.24 10.66 -3.91
C PHE A 26 -3.77 11.02 -4.09
N PHE A 27 -3.16 10.66 -5.22
CA PHE A 27 -1.73 10.87 -5.43
C PHE A 27 -1.34 12.34 -5.51
N HIS A 28 -2.16 13.17 -6.15
CA HIS A 28 -1.83 14.58 -6.39
C HIS A 28 -1.58 15.35 -5.08
N PRO A 29 -2.52 15.39 -4.11
CA PRO A 29 -2.28 16.10 -2.86
C PRO A 29 -1.18 15.46 -2.00
N ALA A 30 -0.96 14.15 -2.09
CA ALA A 30 0.12 13.47 -1.38
C ALA A 30 1.50 13.85 -1.95
N LEU A 31 1.63 13.97 -3.27
CA LEU A 31 2.85 14.44 -3.93
C LEU A 31 3.12 15.92 -3.63
N GLU A 32 2.10 16.74 -3.69
CA GLU A 32 2.19 18.17 -3.32
C GLU A 32 2.66 18.34 -1.88
N PHE A 33 2.14 17.54 -0.95
CA PHE A 33 2.59 17.56 0.44
C PHE A 33 4.08 17.21 0.57
N ILE A 34 4.56 16.20 -0.17
CA ILE A 34 5.97 15.83 -0.20
C ILE A 34 6.82 17.01 -0.69
N GLU A 35 6.47 17.62 -1.82
CA GLU A 35 7.22 18.72 -2.39
C GLU A 35 7.31 19.94 -1.45
N LEU A 36 6.19 20.28 -0.80
CA LEU A 36 6.12 21.41 0.11
C LEU A 36 6.87 21.20 1.44
N ASN A 37 7.11 19.96 1.85
CA ASN A 37 7.68 19.66 3.16
C ASN A 37 8.97 18.79 3.11
N ARG A 38 9.55 18.59 1.92
CA ARG A 38 10.76 17.75 1.74
C ARG A 38 11.99 18.28 2.48
N ASP A 39 12.09 19.59 2.60
CA ASP A 39 13.22 20.28 3.22
C ASP A 39 12.91 20.76 4.65
N ASP A 40 11.71 20.46 5.17
CA ASP A 40 11.33 20.75 6.54
C ASP A 40 12.09 19.84 7.51
N ALA A 41 12.92 20.45 8.38
CA ALA A 41 13.78 19.71 9.30
C ALA A 41 13.02 18.77 10.25
N ASN A 42 11.78 19.11 10.62
CA ASN A 42 10.94 18.31 11.51
C ASN A 42 10.23 17.17 10.77
N LEU A 43 9.86 17.38 9.49
CA LEU A 43 9.05 16.43 8.74
C LEU A 43 9.87 15.49 7.85
N LYS A 44 11.12 15.81 7.56
CA LYS A 44 11.98 15.05 6.65
C LYS A 44 12.06 13.57 6.99
N GLU A 45 12.21 13.24 8.27
CA GLU A 45 12.29 11.84 8.75
C GLU A 45 11.06 10.98 8.38
N PHE A 46 9.90 11.63 8.19
CA PHE A 46 8.63 10.99 7.83
C PHE A 46 8.32 11.09 6.33
N VAL A 47 8.67 12.22 5.72
CA VAL A 47 8.42 12.48 4.29
C VAL A 47 9.21 11.52 3.40
N GLU A 48 10.47 11.24 3.72
CA GLU A 48 11.31 10.33 2.93
C GLU A 48 10.75 8.89 2.86
N PRO A 49 10.44 8.21 3.97
CA PRO A 49 9.84 6.87 3.91
C PRO A 49 8.44 6.90 3.28
N PHE A 50 7.64 7.94 3.54
CA PHE A 50 6.34 8.09 2.90
C PHE A 50 6.45 8.20 1.38
N ALA A 51 7.35 9.03 0.87
CA ALA A 51 7.59 9.19 -0.57
C ALA A 51 8.00 7.85 -1.23
N LYS A 52 8.80 7.03 -0.52
CA LYS A 52 9.15 5.67 -0.97
C LYS A 52 7.93 4.76 -1.04
N GLY A 53 7.09 4.74 0.00
CA GLY A 53 5.86 3.96 0.03
C GLY A 53 4.85 4.39 -1.05
N LEU A 54 4.69 5.70 -1.26
CA LEU A 54 3.82 6.27 -2.29
C LEU A 54 4.27 5.87 -3.71
N ARG A 55 5.58 5.94 -3.99
CA ARG A 55 6.14 5.43 -5.26
C ARG A 55 5.92 3.93 -5.44
N GLY A 56 6.04 3.14 -4.34
CA GLY A 56 5.72 1.72 -4.35
C GLY A 56 4.26 1.47 -4.74
N LEU A 57 3.33 2.21 -4.14
CA LEU A 57 1.90 2.12 -4.46
C LEU A 57 1.60 2.53 -5.90
N GLN A 58 2.26 3.57 -6.44
CA GLN A 58 2.12 3.96 -7.84
C GLN A 58 2.54 2.82 -8.79
N LYS A 59 3.68 2.18 -8.52
CA LYS A 59 4.19 1.06 -9.32
C LYS A 59 3.24 -0.15 -9.29
N THR A 60 2.74 -0.54 -8.12
CA THR A 60 1.81 -1.66 -7.99
C THR A 60 0.45 -1.37 -8.60
N SER A 61 -0.04 -0.13 -8.51
CA SER A 61 -1.26 0.32 -9.20
C SER A 61 -1.12 0.17 -10.72
N MET A 62 0.01 0.59 -11.26
CA MET A 62 0.32 0.47 -12.69
C MET A 62 0.45 -0.99 -13.14
N PHE A 63 1.14 -1.80 -12.33
CA PHE A 63 1.29 -3.24 -12.57
C PHE A 63 -0.08 -3.93 -12.66
N LEU A 64 -0.95 -3.74 -11.66
CA LEU A 64 -2.29 -4.34 -11.64
C LEU A 64 -3.16 -3.83 -12.79
N ALA A 65 -3.10 -2.53 -13.12
CA ALA A 65 -3.86 -1.97 -14.24
C ALA A 65 -3.42 -2.58 -15.59
N GLN A 66 -2.12 -2.76 -15.81
CA GLN A 66 -1.60 -3.31 -17.07
C GLN A 66 -1.83 -4.83 -17.17
N LYS A 67 -1.47 -5.59 -16.13
CA LYS A 67 -1.57 -7.06 -16.14
C LYS A 67 -3.00 -7.53 -16.04
N GLY A 68 -3.84 -6.85 -15.27
CA GLY A 68 -5.24 -7.20 -15.07
C GLY A 68 -6.12 -7.08 -16.32
N LEU A 69 -5.73 -6.24 -17.31
CA LEU A 69 -6.42 -6.13 -18.59
C LEU A 69 -6.32 -7.44 -19.42
N GLY A 70 -5.19 -8.13 -19.33
CA GLY A 70 -4.95 -9.37 -20.08
C GLY A 70 -5.24 -10.65 -19.28
N ASN A 71 -5.19 -10.59 -17.95
CA ASN A 71 -5.36 -11.76 -17.08
C ASN A 71 -6.00 -11.38 -15.74
N PRO A 72 -7.30 -11.70 -15.52
CA PRO A 72 -7.99 -11.42 -14.26
C PRO A 72 -7.35 -12.08 -13.02
N HIS A 73 -6.63 -13.19 -13.18
CA HIS A 73 -5.92 -13.85 -12.09
C HIS A 73 -4.84 -12.95 -11.47
N GLU A 74 -4.23 -12.07 -12.24
CA GLU A 74 -3.25 -11.11 -11.74
C GLU A 74 -3.87 -10.14 -10.73
N ILE A 75 -5.11 -9.69 -10.98
CA ILE A 75 -5.87 -8.85 -10.05
C ILE A 75 -6.20 -9.65 -8.79
N GLY A 76 -6.71 -10.88 -8.95
CA GLY A 76 -7.06 -11.74 -7.82
C GLY A 76 -5.87 -12.02 -6.90
N ALA A 77 -4.71 -12.34 -7.48
CA ALA A 77 -3.49 -12.64 -6.75
C ALA A 77 -2.98 -11.44 -5.92
N GLY A 78 -3.08 -10.22 -6.45
CA GLY A 78 -2.55 -9.02 -5.79
C GLY A 78 -3.57 -8.22 -4.98
N ALA A 79 -4.87 -8.48 -5.09
CA ALA A 79 -5.92 -7.59 -4.59
C ALA A 79 -5.85 -7.32 -3.08
N THR A 80 -5.68 -8.36 -2.27
CA THR A 80 -5.63 -8.24 -0.80
C THR A 80 -4.40 -7.46 -0.33
N ASP A 81 -3.24 -7.76 -0.91
CA ASP A 81 -2.00 -7.03 -0.62
C ASP A 81 -2.09 -5.58 -1.09
N TYR A 82 -2.73 -5.33 -2.22
CA TYR A 82 -2.94 -3.98 -2.74
C TYR A 82 -3.87 -3.15 -1.85
N LEU A 83 -4.98 -3.72 -1.38
CA LEU A 83 -5.87 -3.05 -0.41
C LEU A 83 -5.10 -2.68 0.86
N ARG A 84 -4.30 -3.60 1.39
CA ARG A 84 -3.48 -3.37 2.58
C ARG A 84 -2.42 -2.30 2.34
N GLN A 85 -1.68 -2.38 1.24
CA GLN A 85 -0.68 -1.38 0.85
C GLN A 85 -1.30 0.00 0.70
N PHE A 86 -2.41 0.10 -0.01
CA PHE A 86 -3.14 1.37 -0.21
C PHE A 86 -3.57 1.96 1.13
N GLY A 87 -4.16 1.14 2.01
CA GLY A 87 -4.58 1.56 3.34
C GLY A 87 -3.43 2.12 4.19
N LEU A 88 -2.27 1.44 4.19
CA LEU A 88 -1.08 1.90 4.91
C LEU A 88 -0.54 3.22 4.35
N VAL A 89 -0.51 3.39 3.03
CA VAL A 89 -0.07 4.65 2.40
C VAL A 89 -1.07 5.78 2.68
N ALA A 90 -2.38 5.50 2.65
CA ALA A 90 -3.39 6.49 3.00
C ALA A 90 -3.28 6.93 4.48
N LEU A 91 -3.08 5.98 5.39
CA LEU A 91 -2.79 6.28 6.80
C LEU A 91 -1.49 7.08 6.96
N GLY A 92 -0.45 6.75 6.20
CA GLY A 92 0.81 7.49 6.20
C GLY A 92 0.61 8.96 5.81
N TYR A 93 -0.23 9.22 4.82
CA TYR A 93 -0.59 10.59 4.42
C TYR A 93 -1.33 11.33 5.56
N MET A 94 -2.27 10.68 6.22
CA MET A 94 -2.95 11.27 7.39
C MET A 94 -1.98 11.54 8.54
N TRP A 95 -1.05 10.61 8.80
CA TRP A 95 -0.01 10.82 9.81
C TRP A 95 0.87 12.01 9.50
N LEU A 96 1.29 12.22 8.26
CA LEU A 96 2.09 13.39 7.86
C LEU A 96 1.38 14.71 8.18
N GLN A 97 0.06 14.78 7.91
CA GLN A 97 -0.73 15.97 8.23
C GLN A 97 -0.83 16.20 9.73
N MET A 98 -1.08 15.13 10.51
CA MET A 98 -1.14 15.20 11.97
C MET A 98 0.21 15.61 12.58
N LEU A 99 1.32 15.05 12.07
CA LEU A 99 2.67 15.37 12.54
C LEU A 99 3.02 16.83 12.26
N LYS A 100 2.65 17.36 11.10
CA LYS A 100 2.85 18.79 10.79
C LYS A 100 2.17 19.69 11.81
N VAL A 101 0.95 19.38 12.20
CA VAL A 101 0.22 20.11 13.26
C VAL A 101 0.88 19.89 14.62
N ALA A 102 1.27 18.66 14.94
CA ALA A 102 1.88 18.31 16.22
C ALA A 102 3.22 19.04 16.44
N PHE A 103 4.07 19.13 15.41
CA PHE A 103 5.30 19.91 15.50
C PHE A 103 5.05 21.40 15.73
N ALA A 104 4.04 21.96 15.06
CA ALA A 104 3.70 23.37 15.20
C ALA A 104 3.14 23.72 16.61
N LYS A 105 2.57 22.74 17.31
CA LYS A 105 1.87 22.92 18.59
C LYS A 105 2.51 22.15 19.76
N ARG A 106 3.68 21.59 19.58
CA ARG A 106 4.30 20.69 20.55
C ARG A 106 4.50 21.30 21.95
N ASP A 107 4.64 22.62 22.02
CA ASP A 107 4.85 23.36 23.28
C ASP A 107 3.52 23.79 23.93
N ASP A 108 2.38 23.57 23.25
CA ASP A 108 1.06 23.95 23.76
C ASP A 108 0.53 22.90 24.76
N GLU A 109 0.61 21.62 24.42
CA GLU A 109 0.10 20.52 25.22
C GLU A 109 0.92 19.24 25.03
N GLU A 110 1.11 18.45 26.09
CA GLU A 110 1.80 17.15 26.10
C GLU A 110 1.19 16.14 25.09
N PHE A 111 -0.08 16.28 24.75
CA PHE A 111 -0.78 15.51 23.72
C PHE A 111 -0.05 15.54 22.37
N TYR A 112 0.48 16.68 21.97
CA TYR A 112 1.19 16.79 20.69
C TYR A 112 2.52 16.06 20.70
N GLU A 113 3.24 16.05 21.82
CA GLU A 113 4.46 15.25 21.97
C GLU A 113 4.15 13.75 21.86
N TYR A 114 3.09 13.25 22.48
CA TYR A 114 2.65 11.86 22.33
C TYR A 114 2.27 11.51 20.88
N LYS A 115 1.72 12.46 20.12
CA LYS A 115 1.47 12.28 18.68
C LYS A 115 2.75 12.12 17.89
N LEU A 116 3.81 12.87 18.22
CA LEU A 116 5.11 12.73 17.55
C LEU A 116 5.72 11.35 17.80
N VAL A 117 5.68 10.89 19.06
CA VAL A 117 6.17 9.54 19.43
C VAL A 117 5.38 8.44 18.69
N THR A 118 4.06 8.55 18.68
CA THR A 118 3.19 7.57 18.00
C THR A 118 3.40 7.59 16.48
N GLY A 119 3.60 8.76 15.90
CA GLY A 119 3.91 8.91 14.48
C GLY A 119 5.24 8.25 14.10
N ARG A 120 6.29 8.41 14.92
CA ARG A 120 7.57 7.69 14.72
C ARG A 120 7.37 6.19 14.76
N TYR A 121 6.66 5.68 15.78
CA TYR A 121 6.32 4.26 15.85
C TYR A 121 5.63 3.77 14.57
N PHE A 122 4.64 4.52 14.07
CA PHE A 122 3.93 4.15 12.85
C PHE A 122 4.89 4.06 11.65
N PHE A 123 5.74 5.06 11.43
CA PHE A 123 6.65 5.09 10.29
C PHE A 123 7.79 4.09 10.40
N GLU A 124 8.24 3.77 11.62
CA GLU A 124 9.33 2.82 11.84
C GLU A 124 8.87 1.35 11.87
N ARG A 125 7.66 1.07 12.38
CA ARG A 125 7.22 -0.30 12.70
C ARG A 125 6.06 -0.80 11.86
N VAL A 126 5.18 0.09 11.41
CA VAL A 126 3.95 -0.28 10.67
C VAL A 126 4.11 0.02 9.18
N PHE A 127 4.52 1.23 8.85
CA PHE A 127 4.60 1.70 7.47
C PHE A 127 5.55 0.88 6.57
N PRO A 128 6.68 0.32 7.04
CA PRO A 128 7.56 -0.53 6.23
C PRO A 128 6.90 -1.76 5.63
N GLU A 129 5.75 -2.21 6.16
CA GLU A 129 4.94 -3.27 5.56
C GLU A 129 4.56 -2.96 4.10
N THR A 130 4.45 -1.69 3.72
CA THR A 130 4.17 -1.26 2.34
C THR A 130 5.16 -1.83 1.33
N ILE A 131 6.41 -2.05 1.74
CA ILE A 131 7.48 -2.58 0.87
C ILE A 131 7.26 -4.06 0.59
N SER A 132 6.99 -4.87 1.62
CA SER A 132 6.75 -6.30 1.47
C SER A 132 5.49 -6.57 0.65
N ARG A 133 4.43 -5.75 0.84
CA ARG A 133 3.21 -5.83 0.02
C ARG A 133 3.48 -5.51 -1.44
N ALA A 134 4.29 -4.50 -1.73
CA ALA A 134 4.67 -4.17 -3.11
C ALA A 134 5.40 -5.34 -3.80
N VAL A 135 6.29 -6.02 -3.07
CA VAL A 135 7.00 -7.21 -3.58
C VAL A 135 6.00 -8.34 -3.87
N ALA A 136 5.10 -8.65 -2.93
CA ALA A 136 4.10 -9.70 -3.09
C ALA A 136 3.18 -9.44 -4.30
N ILE A 137 2.68 -8.21 -4.46
CA ILE A 137 1.84 -7.84 -5.61
C ILE A 137 2.61 -8.04 -6.93
N SER A 138 3.86 -7.61 -6.98
CA SER A 138 4.69 -7.68 -8.18
C SER A 138 5.09 -9.11 -8.59
N ALA A 139 4.97 -10.09 -7.68
CA ALA A 139 5.18 -11.50 -7.99
C ALA A 139 4.12 -12.05 -8.96
N GLY A 140 2.92 -11.44 -8.98
CA GLY A 140 1.83 -11.82 -9.88
C GLY A 140 1.20 -13.18 -9.57
N ALA A 141 0.38 -13.67 -10.50
CA ALA A 141 -0.44 -14.87 -10.32
C ALA A 141 0.30 -16.18 -10.64
N LYS A 142 1.45 -16.14 -11.33
CA LYS A 142 2.09 -17.31 -11.92
C LYS A 142 2.30 -18.46 -10.91
N THR A 143 2.87 -18.15 -9.75
CA THR A 143 3.17 -19.16 -8.73
C THR A 143 1.89 -19.69 -8.07
N MET A 144 0.91 -18.81 -7.81
CA MET A 144 -0.38 -19.21 -7.22
C MET A 144 -1.16 -20.15 -8.15
N MET A 145 -1.08 -19.93 -9.47
CA MET A 145 -1.78 -20.72 -10.49
C MET A 145 -0.96 -21.91 -11.02
N ALA A 146 0.23 -22.16 -10.49
CA ALA A 146 1.09 -23.24 -10.96
C ALA A 146 0.65 -24.62 -10.45
N MET A 147 -0.05 -24.69 -9.30
CA MET A 147 -0.52 -25.95 -8.74
C MET A 147 -1.78 -26.38 -9.50
N PRO A 148 -1.81 -27.57 -10.12
CA PRO A 148 -3.02 -28.13 -10.73
C PRO A 148 -4.04 -28.54 -9.64
N ASP A 149 -5.33 -28.57 -9.99
CA ASP A 149 -6.42 -28.91 -9.06
C ASP A 149 -6.20 -30.27 -8.35
N ALA A 150 -5.66 -31.26 -9.05
CA ALA A 150 -5.28 -32.56 -8.50
C ALA A 150 -4.25 -32.43 -7.35
N GLY A 151 -3.41 -31.42 -7.34
CA GLY A 151 -2.44 -31.15 -6.29
C GLY A 151 -3.10 -30.74 -4.96
N PHE A 152 -4.32 -30.24 -4.97
CA PHE A 152 -5.09 -29.89 -3.76
C PHE A 152 -5.92 -31.07 -3.22
N ALA A 153 -6.12 -32.15 -4.00
CA ALA A 153 -6.92 -33.27 -3.62
C ALA A 153 -6.21 -34.28 -2.67
N GLY A 154 -4.92 -34.05 -2.39
CA GLY A 154 -4.18 -34.89 -1.43
C GLY A 154 -3.79 -36.31 -1.91
N ASP A 155 -4.04 -36.64 -3.18
CA ASP A 155 -3.64 -37.91 -3.80
C ASP A 155 -2.14 -37.95 -4.16
N TYR A 156 -1.30 -37.59 -3.19
CA TYR A 156 0.14 -37.78 -3.33
C TYR A 156 0.49 -39.26 -3.19
N ARG A 157 0.45 -39.99 -4.27
CA ARG A 157 1.17 -41.26 -4.34
C ARG A 157 2.65 -40.95 -4.48
N PHE A 158 3.36 -40.96 -3.36
CA PHE A 158 4.81 -41.04 -3.41
C PHE A 158 5.16 -42.36 -4.07
N SER A 159 5.53 -42.34 -5.33
CA SER A 159 6.21 -43.46 -5.96
C SER A 159 7.64 -43.50 -5.41
N GLY A 160 7.76 -44.02 -4.20
CA GLY A 160 9.03 -44.33 -3.57
C GLY A 160 9.38 -45.77 -3.91
N SER A 161 10.34 -45.94 -4.73
CA SER A 161 11.19 -47.13 -4.81
C SER A 161 12.49 -46.74 -5.50
#